data_d88f9064f72386b7ef2ee235804fb2dd
#
_entry.id   d88f9064f72386b7ef2ee235804fb2dd
#
_cell.length_a   1.000
_cell.length_b   1.000
_cell.length_c   1.000
_cell.angle_alpha   90.00
_cell.angle_beta   90.00
_cell.angle_gamma   90.00
#
_symmetry.space_group_name_H-M   'P 1'
#
loop_
_entity.id
_entity.type
_entity.pdbx_description
1 polymer ?
#
loop_
_entity_poly.entity_id
_entity_poly.type
_entity_poly.pdbx_seq_one_letter_code
_entity_poly.pdbx_strand_id
1 'polypeptide(L)'
;MSLSIVHTRAALGVNAPPITVEVHISKGLPGLTMVGLPETTVKEARDRVRSAIINSGYEYPAKKITINLAPADLPKEGGRYDLPIAIALLAASEQLTANKLDEYELVGELALTGALRGVPGAISSATEAIKSGRKIIVAKDNEDEVGLINGEGCLIADHLQAVCAFLEGKHALERPKPTDAVSRALQHDLSDVVGQEQGKRGLEITAAGGHNLLLIGPPGTGKTMLASRINGLLPDLSNEEALESAAILSLVNAESVKKQWRQRPFRSPHHSASLTAMVGGGAIPGPGEISLAHNGVLFLDEPPEFERRTLDALREPIESGQIHLSRTRAKITYPARFQLVAAMNPSPTGHYQGNHNRCTPEQTLRYLNRLSGPFLDRFDLSLEIPLPPPGILSKTVVPGENSTTVKQRVMAARERQFKRQNKLNAWLDNPEIRQFCKLESEDAQWLEETLIHLGLSIRAWQRLLKVARTIADIDQSNIITRQHLQEAVSYRAIDRLLIHLQKLLT
;
A
#
# COMPACT_ATOMS: atom_id res chain seq x y z
N MET A 1 -26.01 -11.50 -40.19
CA MET A 1 -25.67 -10.50 -39.15
C MET A 1 -25.16 -11.27 -37.98
N SER A 2 -23.92 -11.08 -37.64
CA SER A 2 -23.32 -11.82 -36.54
C SER A 2 -22.94 -10.85 -35.41
N LEU A 3 -23.36 -11.16 -34.19
CA LEU A 3 -23.04 -10.47 -32.96
C LEU A 3 -22.22 -11.43 -32.10
N SER A 4 -21.12 -10.95 -31.53
CA SER A 4 -20.33 -11.69 -30.54
C SER A 4 -20.13 -10.82 -29.30
N ILE A 5 -20.12 -11.45 -28.14
CA ILE A 5 -19.88 -10.80 -26.84
C ILE A 5 -18.72 -11.53 -26.17
N VAL A 6 -17.73 -10.76 -25.70
CA VAL A 6 -16.57 -11.26 -24.98
C VAL A 6 -16.39 -10.45 -23.71
N HIS A 7 -16.01 -11.12 -22.63
CA HIS A 7 -15.84 -10.51 -21.33
C HIS A 7 -14.36 -10.14 -21.09
N THR A 8 -14.17 -8.98 -20.47
CA THR A 8 -12.86 -8.45 -20.05
C THR A 8 -13.03 -7.56 -18.82
N ARG A 9 -11.94 -6.92 -18.37
CA ARG A 9 -11.97 -5.99 -17.24
C ARG A 9 -11.25 -4.68 -17.51
N ALA A 10 -11.76 -3.59 -16.95
CA ALA A 10 -11.05 -2.32 -16.94
C ALA A 10 -9.98 -2.32 -15.84
N ALA A 11 -8.92 -1.52 -16.01
CA ALA A 11 -7.95 -1.21 -14.96
C ALA A 11 -8.41 0.09 -14.25
N LEU A 12 -9.10 -0.04 -13.13
CA LEU A 12 -9.58 1.09 -12.37
C LEU A 12 -9.18 0.95 -10.90
N GLY A 13 -7.97 1.39 -10.60
CA GLY A 13 -7.35 1.16 -9.29
C GLY A 13 -7.15 -0.32 -9.02
N VAL A 14 -7.35 -0.72 -7.76
CA VAL A 14 -7.30 -2.14 -7.36
C VAL A 14 -8.56 -2.91 -7.72
N ASN A 15 -9.65 -2.21 -8.06
CA ASN A 15 -10.87 -2.80 -8.57
C ASN A 15 -10.75 -2.95 -10.08
N ALA A 16 -11.11 -4.10 -10.58
CA ALA A 16 -11.13 -4.37 -12.00
C ALA A 16 -12.59 -4.62 -12.44
N PRO A 17 -13.40 -3.55 -12.66
CA PRO A 17 -14.80 -3.71 -13.01
C PRO A 17 -14.97 -4.41 -14.35
N PRO A 18 -16.03 -5.23 -14.51
CA PRO A 18 -16.29 -5.98 -15.72
C PRO A 18 -16.60 -5.06 -16.89
N ILE A 19 -16.07 -5.43 -18.05
CA ILE A 19 -16.33 -4.80 -19.35
C ILE A 19 -16.79 -5.89 -20.32
N THR A 20 -17.81 -5.60 -21.12
CA THR A 20 -18.19 -6.43 -22.26
C THR A 20 -17.72 -5.80 -23.56
N VAL A 21 -17.12 -6.61 -24.41
CA VAL A 21 -16.74 -6.25 -25.78
C VAL A 21 -17.76 -6.88 -26.72
N GLU A 22 -18.61 -6.04 -27.29
CA GLU A 22 -19.65 -6.46 -28.23
C GLU A 22 -19.20 -6.10 -29.64
N VAL A 23 -19.14 -7.06 -30.54
CA VAL A 23 -18.76 -6.86 -31.95
C VAL A 23 -19.93 -7.23 -32.84
N HIS A 24 -20.39 -6.27 -33.64
CA HIS A 24 -21.40 -6.46 -34.64
C HIS A 24 -20.84 -6.26 -36.04
N ILE A 25 -21.00 -7.28 -36.91
CA ILE A 25 -20.57 -7.22 -38.31
C ILE A 25 -21.82 -7.16 -39.20
N SER A 26 -21.93 -6.11 -40.03
CA SER A 26 -23.07 -5.87 -40.92
C SER A 26 -22.62 -5.67 -42.35
N LYS A 27 -23.58 -5.80 -43.30
CA LYS A 27 -23.35 -5.47 -44.72
C LYS A 27 -23.13 -3.96 -44.83
N GLY A 28 -22.19 -3.53 -45.68
CA GLY A 28 -21.91 -2.12 -45.94
C GLY A 28 -20.46 -1.90 -46.38
N LEU A 29 -20.09 -0.64 -46.62
CA LEU A 29 -18.73 -0.25 -46.88
C LEU A 29 -17.80 -0.65 -45.76
N PRO A 30 -16.60 -1.22 -46.05
CA PRO A 30 -15.64 -1.56 -45.01
C PRO A 30 -15.31 -0.37 -44.16
N GLY A 31 -15.44 -0.55 -42.83
CA GLY A 31 -15.14 0.48 -41.86
C GLY A 31 -15.27 -0.06 -40.45
N LEU A 32 -14.53 0.54 -39.52
CA LEU A 32 -14.59 0.20 -38.08
C LEU A 32 -15.00 1.43 -37.27
N THR A 33 -16.05 1.25 -36.47
CA THR A 33 -16.52 2.25 -35.49
C THR A 33 -16.42 1.67 -34.09
N MET A 34 -15.79 2.42 -33.18
CA MET A 34 -15.74 2.08 -31.76
C MET A 34 -16.62 3.04 -30.95
N VAL A 35 -17.46 2.47 -30.10
CA VAL A 35 -18.34 3.19 -29.16
C VAL A 35 -18.09 2.73 -27.71
N GLY A 36 -18.58 3.44 -26.71
CA GLY A 36 -18.37 3.14 -25.31
C GLY A 36 -17.23 3.94 -24.68
N LEU A 37 -16.97 5.16 -25.18
CA LEU A 37 -15.94 6.10 -24.68
C LEU A 37 -14.52 5.52 -24.64
N PRO A 38 -14.03 4.85 -25.71
CA PRO A 38 -12.65 4.41 -25.72
C PRO A 38 -11.70 5.61 -25.84
N GLU A 39 -10.59 5.58 -25.09
CA GLU A 39 -9.52 6.56 -25.24
C GLU A 39 -8.75 6.37 -26.57
N THR A 40 -7.87 7.35 -26.88
CA THR A 40 -7.08 7.33 -28.10
C THR A 40 -6.27 6.05 -28.26
N THR A 41 -5.67 5.58 -27.15
CA THR A 41 -4.87 4.35 -27.11
C THR A 41 -5.68 3.09 -27.44
N VAL A 42 -6.96 3.05 -27.08
CA VAL A 42 -7.87 1.94 -27.46
C VAL A 42 -8.32 2.09 -28.93
N LYS A 43 -8.41 3.31 -29.44
CA LYS A 43 -8.68 3.53 -30.88
C LYS A 43 -7.51 3.09 -31.76
N GLU A 44 -6.26 3.25 -31.29
CA GLU A 44 -5.04 2.75 -31.93
C GLU A 44 -4.99 1.20 -31.94
N ALA A 45 -5.70 0.52 -31.06
CA ALA A 45 -5.83 -0.93 -31.08
C ALA A 45 -6.33 -1.46 -32.43
N ARG A 46 -7.08 -0.66 -33.21
CA ARG A 46 -7.57 -1.03 -34.53
C ARG A 46 -6.47 -1.61 -35.44
N ASP A 47 -5.35 -0.91 -35.53
CA ASP A 47 -4.28 -1.28 -36.48
C ASP A 47 -3.45 -2.44 -35.91
N ARG A 48 -3.24 -2.48 -34.59
CA ARG A 48 -2.59 -3.61 -33.90
C ARG A 48 -3.41 -4.90 -34.05
N VAL A 49 -4.70 -4.86 -33.70
CA VAL A 49 -5.61 -6.00 -33.79
C VAL A 49 -5.73 -6.50 -35.23
N ARG A 50 -5.89 -5.58 -36.20
CA ARG A 50 -5.93 -5.97 -37.61
C ARG A 50 -4.69 -6.72 -38.06
N SER A 51 -3.52 -6.17 -37.76
CA SER A 51 -2.23 -6.80 -38.13
C SER A 51 -2.05 -8.14 -37.41
N ALA A 52 -2.38 -8.21 -36.11
CA ALA A 52 -2.28 -9.44 -35.31
C ALA A 52 -3.18 -10.56 -35.87
N ILE A 53 -4.43 -10.25 -36.24
CA ILE A 53 -5.36 -11.21 -36.86
C ILE A 53 -4.78 -11.76 -38.17
N ILE A 54 -4.32 -10.87 -39.07
CA ILE A 54 -3.77 -11.26 -40.38
C ILE A 54 -2.49 -12.11 -40.20
N ASN A 55 -1.57 -11.65 -39.36
CA ASN A 55 -0.31 -12.36 -39.11
C ASN A 55 -0.48 -13.67 -38.34
N SER A 56 -1.63 -13.84 -37.68
CA SER A 56 -2.04 -15.12 -37.03
C SER A 56 -2.74 -16.08 -38.02
N GLY A 57 -2.82 -15.75 -39.30
CA GLY A 57 -3.39 -16.63 -40.34
C GLY A 57 -4.90 -16.58 -40.47
N TYR A 58 -5.55 -15.55 -39.89
CA TYR A 58 -6.98 -15.30 -40.02
C TYR A 58 -7.28 -14.14 -40.97
N GLU A 59 -8.49 -14.09 -41.50
CA GLU A 59 -8.93 -13.01 -42.35
C GLU A 59 -9.53 -11.84 -41.56
N TYR A 60 -9.13 -10.61 -41.85
CA TYR A 60 -9.76 -9.42 -41.31
C TYR A 60 -11.03 -9.08 -42.10
N PRO A 61 -12.22 -9.01 -41.46
CA PRO A 61 -13.48 -8.85 -42.20
C PRO A 61 -13.56 -7.55 -42.98
N ALA A 62 -13.73 -7.63 -44.32
CA ALA A 62 -13.94 -6.47 -45.21
C ALA A 62 -15.42 -6.03 -45.23
N LYS A 63 -15.98 -5.74 -44.05
CA LYS A 63 -17.38 -5.36 -43.81
C LYS A 63 -17.48 -4.16 -42.89
N LYS A 64 -18.68 -3.65 -42.64
CA LYS A 64 -18.89 -2.63 -41.60
C LYS A 64 -18.88 -3.29 -40.22
N ILE A 65 -17.91 -2.89 -39.39
CA ILE A 65 -17.69 -3.42 -38.04
C ILE A 65 -18.03 -2.33 -37.02
N THR A 66 -18.84 -2.67 -36.03
CA THR A 66 -19.11 -1.81 -34.87
C THR A 66 -18.65 -2.56 -33.61
N ILE A 67 -17.77 -1.94 -32.83
CA ILE A 67 -17.31 -2.46 -31.53
C ILE A 67 -17.86 -1.57 -30.45
N ASN A 68 -18.56 -2.15 -29.48
CA ASN A 68 -19.05 -1.47 -28.29
C ASN A 68 -18.32 -2.01 -27.06
N LEU A 69 -17.75 -1.11 -26.25
CA LEU A 69 -17.13 -1.42 -24.96
C LEU A 69 -18.07 -0.95 -23.85
N ALA A 70 -18.86 -1.84 -23.30
CA ALA A 70 -19.86 -1.53 -22.28
C ALA A 70 -19.37 -1.88 -20.85
N PRO A 71 -19.75 -1.10 -19.80
CA PRO A 71 -20.56 0.11 -19.86
C PRO A 71 -19.76 1.35 -20.33
N ALA A 72 -20.47 2.37 -20.83
CA ALA A 72 -19.83 3.56 -21.43
C ALA A 72 -19.21 4.53 -20.41
N ASP A 73 -19.66 4.49 -19.16
CA ASP A 73 -19.24 5.40 -18.07
C ASP A 73 -17.86 5.06 -17.45
N LEU A 74 -17.31 3.87 -17.74
CA LEU A 74 -16.00 3.48 -17.27
C LEU A 74 -14.90 3.90 -18.25
N PRO A 75 -13.77 4.47 -17.76
CA PRO A 75 -12.62 4.77 -18.62
C PRO A 75 -11.98 3.48 -19.14
N LYS A 76 -11.57 3.49 -20.41
CA LYS A 76 -10.93 2.36 -21.09
C LYS A 76 -9.63 2.84 -21.71
N GLU A 77 -8.53 2.38 -21.15
CA GLU A 77 -7.17 2.75 -21.58
C GLU A 77 -6.29 1.52 -21.84
N GLY A 78 -5.26 1.74 -22.66
CA GLY A 78 -4.20 0.78 -22.93
C GLY A 78 -4.58 -0.35 -23.87
N GLY A 79 -3.59 -1.21 -24.12
CA GLY A 79 -3.69 -2.34 -25.05
C GLY A 79 -4.45 -3.55 -24.51
N ARG A 80 -4.87 -3.54 -23.25
CA ARG A 80 -5.53 -4.70 -22.60
C ARG A 80 -6.78 -5.22 -23.29
N TYR A 81 -7.39 -4.40 -24.14
CA TYR A 81 -8.61 -4.72 -24.89
C TYR A 81 -8.30 -5.35 -26.26
N ASP A 82 -7.03 -5.40 -26.68
CA ASP A 82 -6.64 -5.92 -28.01
C ASP A 82 -7.05 -7.39 -28.16
N LEU A 83 -6.71 -8.23 -27.17
CA LEU A 83 -7.05 -9.65 -27.19
C LEU A 83 -8.59 -9.88 -27.20
N PRO A 84 -9.39 -9.31 -26.27
CA PRO A 84 -10.84 -9.51 -26.30
C PRO A 84 -11.49 -8.95 -27.58
N ILE A 85 -10.99 -7.85 -28.14
CA ILE A 85 -11.48 -7.31 -29.42
C ILE A 85 -11.17 -8.28 -30.56
N ALA A 86 -9.95 -8.84 -30.64
CA ALA A 86 -9.58 -9.79 -31.66
C ALA A 86 -10.43 -11.05 -31.63
N ILE A 87 -10.63 -11.64 -30.45
CA ILE A 87 -11.46 -12.83 -30.26
C ILE A 87 -12.92 -12.54 -30.61
N ALA A 88 -13.47 -11.39 -30.18
CA ALA A 88 -14.83 -10.99 -30.54
C ALA A 88 -15.02 -10.79 -32.06
N LEU A 89 -14.02 -10.23 -32.75
CA LEU A 89 -14.02 -10.09 -34.20
C LEU A 89 -13.99 -11.45 -34.93
N LEU A 90 -13.13 -12.37 -34.49
CA LEU A 90 -13.03 -13.70 -35.06
C LEU A 90 -14.30 -14.52 -34.84
N ALA A 91 -14.91 -14.42 -33.66
CA ALA A 91 -16.18 -15.07 -33.37
C ALA A 91 -17.35 -14.47 -34.17
N ALA A 92 -17.42 -13.12 -34.26
CA ALA A 92 -18.46 -12.45 -35.05
C ALA A 92 -18.30 -12.68 -36.57
N SER A 93 -17.11 -12.99 -37.05
CA SER A 93 -16.86 -13.34 -38.48
C SER A 93 -16.98 -14.84 -38.76
N GLU A 94 -17.39 -15.64 -37.76
CA GLU A 94 -17.55 -17.11 -37.86
C GLU A 94 -16.24 -17.88 -38.17
N GLN A 95 -15.07 -17.23 -37.97
CA GLN A 95 -13.77 -17.85 -38.11
C GLN A 95 -13.35 -18.60 -36.85
N LEU A 96 -13.96 -18.29 -35.70
CA LEU A 96 -13.76 -18.94 -34.41
C LEU A 96 -15.08 -19.53 -33.94
N THR A 97 -15.14 -20.87 -33.81
CA THR A 97 -16.30 -21.56 -33.26
C THR A 97 -16.05 -21.81 -31.76
N ALA A 98 -16.42 -20.85 -30.93
CA ALA A 98 -16.19 -20.91 -29.49
C ALA A 98 -17.50 -21.03 -28.72
N ASN A 99 -17.79 -22.22 -28.19
CA ASN A 99 -19.06 -22.52 -27.50
C ASN A 99 -19.03 -22.11 -25.99
N LYS A 100 -17.92 -21.56 -25.48
CA LYS A 100 -17.71 -21.30 -24.06
C LYS A 100 -17.12 -19.92 -23.77
N LEU A 101 -17.33 -18.94 -24.64
CA LEU A 101 -16.80 -17.58 -24.45
C LEU A 101 -17.24 -16.95 -23.12
N ASP A 102 -18.47 -17.24 -22.68
CA ASP A 102 -19.04 -16.72 -21.43
C ASP A 102 -18.35 -17.26 -20.16
N GLU A 103 -17.61 -18.38 -20.24
CA GLU A 103 -16.88 -18.96 -19.12
C GLU A 103 -15.56 -18.23 -18.87
N TYR A 104 -15.08 -17.44 -19.86
CA TYR A 104 -13.75 -16.82 -19.84
C TYR A 104 -13.78 -15.31 -19.92
N GLU A 105 -12.89 -14.67 -19.18
CA GLU A 105 -12.52 -13.28 -19.36
C GLU A 105 -11.14 -13.22 -20.03
N LEU A 106 -10.94 -12.26 -20.93
CA LEU A 106 -9.72 -12.15 -21.74
C LEU A 106 -9.06 -10.80 -21.46
N VAL A 107 -7.75 -10.80 -21.17
CA VAL A 107 -6.99 -9.57 -20.90
C VAL A 107 -5.59 -9.73 -21.51
N GLY A 108 -5.20 -8.81 -22.41
CA GLY A 108 -3.86 -8.84 -23.02
C GLY A 108 -3.71 -7.85 -24.17
N GLU A 109 -2.52 -7.32 -24.33
CA GLU A 109 -2.12 -6.50 -25.45
C GLU A 109 -1.60 -7.40 -26.59
N LEU A 110 -1.89 -7.06 -27.85
CA LEU A 110 -1.39 -7.77 -29.01
C LEU A 110 -0.24 -7.01 -29.68
N ALA A 111 0.87 -7.70 -29.90
CA ALA A 111 1.87 -7.28 -30.85
C ALA A 111 1.34 -7.46 -32.29
N LEU A 112 1.90 -6.75 -33.28
CA LEU A 112 1.53 -6.87 -34.68
C LEU A 112 1.67 -8.30 -35.24
N THR A 113 2.54 -9.11 -34.62
CA THR A 113 2.77 -10.52 -35.00
C THR A 113 1.66 -11.44 -34.47
N GLY A 114 0.80 -11.01 -33.54
CA GLY A 114 -0.16 -11.83 -32.83
C GLY A 114 0.34 -12.34 -31.48
N ALA A 115 1.59 -12.04 -31.09
CA ALA A 115 2.09 -12.36 -29.77
C ALA A 115 1.36 -11.54 -28.69
N LEU A 116 1.10 -12.17 -27.56
CA LEU A 116 0.49 -11.54 -26.38
C LEU A 116 1.54 -10.89 -25.50
N ARG A 117 1.25 -9.68 -25.05
CA ARG A 117 2.06 -8.91 -24.10
C ARG A 117 1.31 -8.70 -22.80
N GLY A 118 2.07 -8.67 -21.72
CA GLY A 118 1.55 -8.40 -20.39
C GLY A 118 0.94 -7.02 -20.23
N VAL A 119 -0.02 -6.90 -19.34
CA VAL A 119 -0.69 -5.63 -19.02
C VAL A 119 -0.62 -5.35 -17.52
N PRO A 120 -0.57 -4.08 -17.09
CA PRO A 120 -0.61 -3.72 -15.67
C PRO A 120 -1.91 -4.15 -15.00
N GLY A 121 -1.86 -4.57 -13.72
CA GLY A 121 -3.04 -4.91 -12.94
C GLY A 121 -3.68 -6.26 -13.32
N ALA A 122 -2.90 -7.19 -13.86
CA ALA A 122 -3.38 -8.54 -14.19
C ALA A 122 -3.89 -9.28 -12.94
N ILE A 123 -3.23 -9.10 -11.78
CA ILE A 123 -3.63 -9.71 -10.51
C ILE A 123 -5.03 -9.25 -10.06
N SER A 124 -5.34 -7.95 -10.18
CA SER A 124 -6.68 -7.41 -9.86
C SER A 124 -7.74 -7.99 -10.79
N SER A 125 -7.44 -8.03 -12.10
CA SER A 125 -8.34 -8.58 -13.11
C SER A 125 -8.62 -10.06 -12.85
N ALA A 126 -7.60 -10.84 -12.53
CA ALA A 126 -7.74 -12.27 -12.25
C ALA A 126 -8.51 -12.53 -10.95
N THR A 127 -8.21 -11.81 -9.89
CA THR A 127 -8.93 -11.93 -8.61
C THR A 127 -10.42 -11.67 -8.78
N GLU A 128 -10.78 -10.61 -9.49
CA GLU A 128 -12.19 -10.25 -9.68
C GLU A 128 -12.92 -11.15 -10.70
N ALA A 129 -12.21 -11.69 -11.70
CA ALA A 129 -12.77 -12.69 -12.62
C ALA A 129 -13.17 -13.98 -11.87
N ILE A 130 -12.25 -14.49 -11.03
CA ILE A 130 -12.48 -15.69 -10.21
C ILE A 130 -13.64 -15.47 -9.24
N LYS A 131 -13.70 -14.31 -8.56
CA LYS A 131 -14.84 -13.96 -7.69
C LYS A 131 -16.18 -13.90 -8.43
N SER A 132 -16.14 -13.55 -9.71
CA SER A 132 -17.34 -13.53 -10.58
C SER A 132 -17.71 -14.92 -11.15
N GLY A 133 -16.98 -15.97 -10.76
CA GLY A 133 -17.19 -17.35 -11.22
C GLY A 133 -16.69 -17.64 -12.63
N ARG A 134 -15.87 -16.73 -13.21
CA ARG A 134 -15.25 -16.91 -14.54
C ARG A 134 -13.78 -17.27 -14.43
N LYS A 135 -13.25 -17.93 -15.44
CA LYS A 135 -11.82 -18.11 -15.64
C LYS A 135 -11.26 -16.94 -16.42
N ILE A 136 -9.97 -16.67 -16.27
CA ILE A 136 -9.32 -15.58 -17.02
C ILE A 136 -8.15 -16.11 -17.85
N ILE A 137 -8.01 -15.59 -19.07
CA ILE A 137 -6.86 -15.82 -19.92
C ILE A 137 -6.05 -14.51 -19.98
N VAL A 138 -4.78 -14.60 -19.59
CA VAL A 138 -3.82 -13.47 -19.60
C VAL A 138 -2.58 -13.80 -20.40
N ALA A 139 -1.78 -12.79 -20.73
CA ALA A 139 -0.49 -12.99 -21.36
C ALA A 139 0.48 -13.76 -20.44
N LYS A 140 1.36 -14.56 -21.04
CA LYS A 140 2.41 -15.29 -20.32
C LYS A 140 3.34 -14.37 -19.54
N ASP A 141 3.57 -13.14 -20.00
CA ASP A 141 4.33 -12.11 -19.29
C ASP A 141 3.74 -11.76 -17.90
N ASN A 142 2.44 -12.01 -17.68
CA ASN A 142 1.79 -11.82 -16.39
C ASN A 142 1.79 -13.08 -15.50
N GLU A 143 2.48 -14.17 -15.90
CA GLU A 143 2.50 -15.44 -15.17
C GLU A 143 2.90 -15.26 -13.70
N ASP A 144 3.97 -14.50 -13.44
CA ASP A 144 4.48 -14.26 -12.08
C ASP A 144 3.48 -13.56 -11.17
N GLU A 145 2.62 -12.70 -11.73
CA GLU A 145 1.57 -12.01 -10.97
C GLU A 145 0.38 -12.93 -10.68
N VAL A 146 -0.15 -13.58 -11.71
CA VAL A 146 -1.34 -14.43 -11.56
C VAL A 146 -1.03 -15.76 -10.88
N GLY A 147 0.22 -16.19 -10.87
CA GLY A 147 0.72 -17.33 -10.11
C GLY A 147 0.67 -17.14 -8.58
N LEU A 148 0.54 -15.89 -8.11
CA LEU A 148 0.35 -15.56 -6.68
C LEU A 148 -1.09 -15.84 -6.19
N ILE A 149 -2.06 -15.84 -7.11
CA ILE A 149 -3.44 -16.22 -6.83
C ILE A 149 -3.47 -17.73 -6.98
N ASN A 150 -3.80 -18.51 -5.96
CA ASN A 150 -3.89 -19.98 -6.00
C ASN A 150 -4.75 -20.48 -7.18
N GLY A 151 -4.20 -20.31 -8.32
CA GLY A 151 -4.47 -20.28 -9.74
C GLY A 151 -5.49 -21.21 -10.39
N GLU A 152 -6.52 -21.77 -9.72
CA GLU A 152 -7.48 -22.63 -10.42
C GLU A 152 -8.32 -21.95 -11.52
N GLY A 153 -8.37 -20.61 -11.53
CA GLY A 153 -9.14 -19.82 -12.50
C GLY A 153 -8.30 -19.12 -13.57
N CYS A 154 -6.96 -19.22 -13.55
CA CYS A 154 -6.08 -18.51 -14.47
C CYS A 154 -5.48 -19.42 -15.52
N LEU A 155 -5.43 -18.95 -16.77
CA LEU A 155 -4.74 -19.56 -17.88
C LEU A 155 -3.80 -18.53 -18.51
N ILE A 156 -2.66 -18.99 -19.03
CA ILE A 156 -1.68 -18.14 -19.68
C ILE A 156 -1.52 -18.52 -21.17
N ALA A 157 -1.30 -17.50 -22.01
CA ALA A 157 -1.05 -17.68 -23.44
C ALA A 157 0.02 -16.69 -23.90
N ASP A 158 0.78 -17.07 -24.91
CA ASP A 158 1.83 -16.26 -25.54
C ASP A 158 1.44 -15.70 -26.90
N HIS A 159 0.37 -16.25 -27.51
CA HIS A 159 -0.03 -15.90 -28.87
C HIS A 159 -1.54 -15.99 -29.07
N LEU A 160 -2.10 -15.14 -29.95
CA LEU A 160 -3.51 -15.14 -30.34
C LEU A 160 -3.98 -16.52 -30.84
N GLN A 161 -3.15 -17.21 -31.66
CA GLN A 161 -3.47 -18.55 -32.19
C GLN A 161 -3.67 -19.57 -31.05
N ALA A 162 -2.86 -19.51 -29.99
CA ALA A 162 -2.99 -20.42 -28.85
C ALA A 162 -4.34 -20.23 -28.13
N VAL A 163 -4.77 -18.97 -27.97
CA VAL A 163 -6.08 -18.65 -27.38
C VAL A 163 -7.22 -19.15 -28.27
N CYS A 164 -7.14 -18.94 -29.58
CA CYS A 164 -8.15 -19.43 -30.53
C CYS A 164 -8.23 -20.96 -30.50
N ALA A 165 -7.11 -21.67 -30.58
CA ALA A 165 -7.05 -23.11 -30.55
C ALA A 165 -7.62 -23.69 -29.25
N PHE A 166 -7.39 -23.02 -28.12
CA PHE A 166 -7.97 -23.38 -26.83
C PHE A 166 -9.50 -23.21 -26.80
N LEU A 167 -10.00 -22.06 -27.27
CA LEU A 167 -11.45 -21.78 -27.29
C LEU A 167 -12.21 -22.70 -28.23
N GLU A 168 -11.56 -23.23 -29.26
CA GLU A 168 -12.08 -24.26 -30.17
C GLU A 168 -11.98 -25.69 -29.58
N GLY A 169 -11.33 -25.87 -28.42
CA GLY A 169 -11.10 -27.17 -27.80
C GLY A 169 -10.02 -28.04 -28.45
N LYS A 170 -9.16 -27.44 -29.31
CA LYS A 170 -8.08 -28.14 -30.03
C LYS A 170 -6.82 -28.32 -29.18
N HIS A 171 -6.50 -27.37 -28.30
CA HIS A 171 -5.34 -27.38 -27.43
C HIS A 171 -5.70 -26.87 -26.04
N ALA A 172 -4.97 -27.34 -25.01
CA ALA A 172 -5.05 -26.80 -23.66
C ALA A 172 -4.08 -25.63 -23.48
N LEU A 173 -4.49 -24.60 -22.72
CA LEU A 173 -3.59 -23.56 -22.25
C LEU A 173 -2.92 -23.98 -20.93
N GLU A 174 -1.72 -23.49 -20.72
CA GLU A 174 -0.97 -23.71 -19.48
C GLU A 174 -1.63 -22.95 -18.33
N ARG A 175 -1.52 -23.51 -17.12
CA ARG A 175 -1.83 -22.81 -15.88
C ARG A 175 -0.58 -22.08 -15.40
N PRO A 176 -0.71 -20.90 -14.77
CA PRO A 176 0.44 -20.23 -14.18
C PRO A 176 1.06 -21.10 -13.11
N LYS A 177 2.37 -21.12 -13.04
CA LYS A 177 3.10 -21.79 -11.96
C LYS A 177 2.87 -21.04 -10.66
N PRO A 178 2.65 -21.73 -9.53
CA PRO A 178 2.61 -21.08 -8.24
C PRO A 178 3.89 -20.28 -8.00
N THR A 179 3.75 -19.04 -7.61
CA THR A 179 4.89 -18.18 -7.29
C THR A 179 5.21 -18.30 -5.82
N ASP A 180 6.35 -18.92 -5.49
CA ASP A 180 6.81 -19.06 -4.12
C ASP A 180 7.33 -17.71 -3.57
N ALA A 181 7.17 -17.52 -2.26
CA ALA A 181 7.75 -16.39 -1.56
C ALA A 181 9.29 -16.46 -1.63
N VAL A 182 9.91 -15.41 -2.15
CA VAL A 182 11.37 -15.30 -2.10
C VAL A 182 11.76 -14.97 -0.67
N SER A 183 12.35 -15.93 0.05
CA SER A 183 12.96 -15.69 1.35
C SER A 183 14.11 -14.71 1.18
N ARG A 184 13.95 -13.51 1.71
CA ARG A 184 15.03 -12.51 1.72
C ARG A 184 15.63 -12.45 3.11
N ALA A 185 16.95 -12.62 3.20
CA ALA A 185 17.67 -12.34 4.44
C ALA A 185 17.40 -10.88 4.85
N LEU A 186 17.14 -10.64 6.13
CA LEU A 186 17.04 -9.29 6.67
C LEU A 186 18.34 -8.53 6.33
N GLN A 187 18.22 -7.46 5.55
CA GLN A 187 19.39 -6.66 5.17
C GLN A 187 20.00 -5.93 6.38
N HIS A 188 19.21 -5.72 7.42
CA HIS A 188 19.58 -4.94 8.60
C HIS A 188 18.94 -5.54 9.85
N ASP A 189 19.73 -5.82 10.86
CA ASP A 189 19.27 -6.35 12.14
C ASP A 189 19.20 -5.26 13.22
N LEU A 190 18.32 -5.44 14.23
CA LEU A 190 18.22 -4.51 15.36
C LEU A 190 19.49 -4.52 16.23
N SER A 191 20.21 -5.63 16.26
CA SER A 191 21.50 -5.76 16.96
C SER A 191 22.60 -4.86 16.40
N ASP A 192 22.47 -4.39 15.13
CA ASP A 192 23.39 -3.41 14.55
C ASP A 192 23.31 -2.03 15.23
N VAL A 193 22.21 -1.75 15.93
CA VAL A 193 21.99 -0.47 16.61
C VAL A 193 22.65 -0.51 17.98
N VAL A 194 23.72 0.26 18.15
CA VAL A 194 24.47 0.35 19.40
C VAL A 194 23.74 1.28 20.38
N GLY A 195 23.46 0.78 21.59
CA GLY A 195 22.69 1.54 22.59
C GLY A 195 21.25 1.79 22.15
N GLN A 196 20.74 3.00 22.43
CA GLN A 196 19.40 3.45 22.05
C GLN A 196 18.26 2.53 22.57
N GLU A 197 18.37 2.05 23.79
CA GLU A 197 17.43 1.06 24.37
C GLU A 197 15.98 1.57 24.38
N GLN A 198 15.76 2.85 24.72
CA GLN A 198 14.43 3.45 24.64
C GLN A 198 13.88 3.51 23.20
N GLY A 199 14.75 3.78 22.23
CA GLY A 199 14.41 3.77 20.83
C GLY A 199 14.02 2.37 20.34
N LYS A 200 14.77 1.34 20.71
CA LYS A 200 14.47 -0.07 20.40
C LYS A 200 13.16 -0.51 21.04
N ARG A 201 12.92 -0.16 22.33
CA ARG A 201 11.66 -0.44 23.02
C ARG A 201 10.49 0.29 22.36
N GLY A 202 10.67 1.54 21.96
CA GLY A 202 9.65 2.29 21.20
C GLY A 202 9.32 1.64 19.86
N LEU A 203 10.32 1.10 19.13
CA LEU A 203 10.08 0.33 17.91
C LEU A 203 9.31 -0.97 18.17
N GLU A 204 9.65 -1.71 19.23
CA GLU A 204 8.94 -2.92 19.64
C GLU A 204 7.46 -2.63 19.90
N ILE A 205 7.15 -1.60 20.70
CA ILE A 205 5.77 -1.16 21.00
C ILE A 205 5.05 -0.72 19.72
N THR A 206 5.74 0.08 18.88
CA THR A 206 5.22 0.53 17.58
C THR A 206 4.86 -0.65 16.70
N ALA A 207 5.75 -1.62 16.56
CA ALA A 207 5.53 -2.82 15.77
C ALA A 207 4.41 -3.70 16.36
N ALA A 208 4.36 -3.86 17.69
CA ALA A 208 3.37 -4.70 18.35
C ALA A 208 1.95 -4.14 18.24
N GLY A 209 1.77 -2.84 18.45
CA GLY A 209 0.45 -2.21 18.49
C GLY A 209 -0.05 -1.66 17.17
N GLY A 210 0.82 -1.56 16.14
CA GLY A 210 0.50 -0.87 14.88
C GLY A 210 0.51 0.65 15.02
N HIS A 211 1.24 1.19 16.00
CA HIS A 211 1.27 2.61 16.34
C HIS A 211 2.08 3.45 15.37
N ASN A 212 1.78 4.75 15.30
CA ASN A 212 2.57 5.74 14.58
C ASN A 212 3.66 6.31 15.49
N LEU A 213 4.90 6.46 14.97
CA LEU A 213 6.09 6.81 15.74
C LEU A 213 6.80 8.03 15.18
N LEU A 214 7.14 8.99 16.07
CA LEU A 214 7.99 10.12 15.78
C LEU A 214 9.29 10.04 16.57
N LEU A 215 10.43 9.97 15.89
CA LEU A 215 11.77 10.02 16.47
C LEU A 215 12.33 11.45 16.37
N ILE A 216 12.73 12.01 17.49
CA ILE A 216 13.25 13.38 17.58
C ILE A 216 14.64 13.34 18.18
N GLY A 217 15.61 14.00 17.57
CA GLY A 217 16.96 14.05 18.14
C GLY A 217 17.97 14.75 17.23
N PRO A 218 19.15 15.06 17.75
CA PRO A 218 20.20 15.70 16.97
C PRO A 218 20.61 14.91 15.71
N PRO A 219 21.24 15.53 14.72
CA PRO A 219 21.80 14.82 13.59
C PRO A 219 22.85 13.81 14.05
N GLY A 220 22.97 12.68 13.35
CA GLY A 220 23.95 11.63 13.66
C GLY A 220 23.58 10.71 14.82
N THR A 221 22.37 10.81 15.41
CA THR A 221 21.93 9.92 16.49
C THR A 221 21.42 8.56 16.02
N GLY A 222 21.35 8.31 14.72
CA GLY A 222 20.92 7.04 14.14
C GLY A 222 19.40 6.88 14.00
N LYS A 223 18.61 7.96 14.03
CA LYS A 223 17.13 7.92 13.89
C LYS A 223 16.65 7.16 12.66
N THR A 224 17.17 7.51 11.49
CA THR A 224 16.85 6.86 10.20
C THR A 224 17.25 5.40 10.20
N MET A 225 18.45 5.11 10.76
CA MET A 225 18.92 3.74 10.96
C MET A 225 17.96 2.95 11.85
N LEU A 226 17.55 3.50 12.98
CA LEU A 226 16.62 2.86 13.90
C LEU A 226 15.25 2.64 13.23
N ALA A 227 14.70 3.66 12.57
CA ALA A 227 13.42 3.56 11.87
C ALA A 227 13.38 2.45 10.81
N SER A 228 14.47 2.27 10.06
CA SER A 228 14.53 1.24 9.02
C SER A 228 14.49 -0.20 9.56
N ARG A 229 14.80 -0.43 10.85
CA ARG A 229 14.76 -1.76 11.50
C ARG A 229 13.33 -2.20 11.82
N ILE A 230 12.34 -1.30 11.81
CA ILE A 230 10.95 -1.66 12.12
C ILE A 230 10.44 -2.78 11.22
N ASN A 231 10.85 -2.80 9.96
CA ASN A 231 10.40 -3.83 9.00
C ASN A 231 10.83 -5.24 9.42
N GLY A 232 11.99 -5.38 10.08
CA GLY A 232 12.47 -6.64 10.63
C GLY A 232 11.69 -7.14 11.86
N LEU A 233 10.93 -6.25 12.51
CA LEU A 233 10.13 -6.56 13.70
C LEU A 233 8.69 -6.91 13.34
N LEU A 234 8.22 -6.52 12.16
CA LEU A 234 6.86 -6.77 11.71
C LEU A 234 6.69 -8.23 11.24
N PRO A 235 5.52 -8.86 11.50
CA PRO A 235 5.20 -10.14 10.91
C PRO A 235 5.06 -10.02 9.39
N ASP A 236 5.32 -11.11 8.68
CA ASP A 236 5.09 -11.18 7.25
C ASP A 236 3.61 -10.92 6.92
N LEU A 237 3.31 -10.51 5.70
CA LEU A 237 1.93 -10.30 5.26
C LEU A 237 1.17 -11.63 5.24
N SER A 238 -0.10 -11.61 5.68
CA SER A 238 -1.03 -12.70 5.39
C SER A 238 -1.25 -12.82 3.88
N ASN A 239 -1.86 -13.90 3.41
CA ASN A 239 -2.16 -14.05 1.98
C ASN A 239 -3.07 -12.91 1.46
N GLU A 240 -4.07 -12.52 2.25
CA GLU A 240 -4.99 -11.43 1.90
C GLU A 240 -4.27 -10.08 1.82
N GLU A 241 -3.51 -9.73 2.87
CA GLU A 241 -2.69 -8.51 2.89
C GLU A 241 -1.68 -8.47 1.74
N ALA A 242 -1.08 -9.62 1.41
CA ALA A 242 -0.10 -9.74 0.34
C ALA A 242 -0.75 -9.52 -1.04
N LEU A 243 -1.94 -10.07 -1.27
CA LEU A 243 -2.69 -9.87 -2.50
C LEU A 243 -3.14 -8.42 -2.67
N GLU A 244 -3.62 -7.77 -1.59
CA GLU A 244 -3.98 -6.35 -1.62
C GLU A 244 -2.78 -5.46 -2.00
N SER A 245 -1.63 -5.70 -1.36
CA SER A 245 -0.39 -4.94 -1.63
C SER A 245 0.15 -5.23 -3.03
N ALA A 246 0.10 -6.48 -3.50
CA ALA A 246 0.48 -6.89 -4.84
C ALA A 246 -0.40 -6.26 -5.92
N ALA A 247 -1.71 -6.16 -5.67
CA ALA A 247 -2.65 -5.51 -6.58
C ALA A 247 -2.33 -4.02 -6.82
N ILE A 248 -1.92 -3.30 -5.77
CA ILE A 248 -1.48 -1.90 -5.90
C ILE A 248 -0.14 -1.82 -6.65
N LEU A 249 0.82 -2.67 -6.29
CA LEU A 249 2.16 -2.67 -6.89
C LEU A 249 2.13 -3.04 -8.37
N SER A 250 1.28 -3.98 -8.77
CA SER A 250 1.07 -4.43 -10.16
C SER A 250 0.66 -3.30 -11.10
N LEU A 251 -0.03 -2.27 -10.59
CA LEU A 251 -0.42 -1.09 -11.39
C LEU A 251 0.76 -0.20 -11.78
N VAL A 252 1.88 -0.27 -11.03
CA VAL A 252 3.05 0.60 -11.21
C VAL A 252 4.26 -0.17 -11.70
N ASN A 253 4.49 -1.36 -11.14
CA ASN A 253 5.68 -2.15 -11.43
C ASN A 253 5.40 -3.65 -11.23
N ALA A 254 4.90 -4.28 -12.29
CA ALA A 254 4.57 -5.70 -12.32
C ALA A 254 5.77 -6.63 -11.97
N GLU A 255 6.97 -6.30 -12.48
CA GLU A 255 8.18 -7.10 -12.24
C GLU A 255 8.60 -7.15 -10.75
N SER A 256 8.22 -6.15 -9.97
CA SER A 256 8.54 -6.08 -8.55
C SER A 256 7.60 -6.89 -7.67
N VAL A 257 6.45 -7.31 -8.19
CA VAL A 257 5.41 -8.01 -7.40
C VAL A 257 5.94 -9.32 -6.82
N LYS A 258 6.56 -10.16 -7.64
CA LYS A 258 7.18 -11.43 -7.20
C LYS A 258 8.28 -11.22 -6.17
N LYS A 259 9.15 -10.21 -6.38
CA LYS A 259 10.28 -9.91 -5.51
C LYS A 259 9.86 -9.43 -4.11
N GLN A 260 8.68 -8.80 -4.02
CA GLN A 260 8.13 -8.23 -2.79
C GLN A 260 6.97 -9.04 -2.21
N TRP A 261 6.69 -10.22 -2.77
CA TRP A 261 5.62 -11.08 -2.32
C TRP A 261 5.74 -11.40 -0.82
N ARG A 262 4.65 -11.19 -0.07
CA ARG A 262 4.53 -11.34 1.39
C ARG A 262 5.44 -10.45 2.25
N GLN A 263 6.20 -9.55 1.65
CA GLN A 263 7.01 -8.59 2.39
C GLN A 263 6.21 -7.32 2.65
N ARG A 264 6.31 -6.77 3.87
CA ARG A 264 5.70 -5.49 4.17
C ARG A 264 6.41 -4.37 3.42
N PRO A 265 5.69 -3.54 2.66
CA PRO A 265 6.28 -2.40 1.99
C PRO A 265 6.94 -1.45 3.00
N PHE A 266 8.13 -0.95 2.67
CA PHE A 266 8.76 0.17 3.38
C PHE A 266 9.00 1.28 2.36
N ARG A 267 8.18 2.33 2.44
CA ARG A 267 8.24 3.47 1.53
C ARG A 267 8.87 4.66 2.22
N SER A 268 9.89 5.24 1.60
CA SER A 268 10.63 6.39 2.12
C SER A 268 10.72 7.45 1.04
N PRO A 269 9.64 8.22 0.79
CA PRO A 269 9.66 9.28 -0.19
C PRO A 269 10.62 10.40 0.25
N HIS A 270 11.32 10.98 -0.72
CA HIS A 270 12.16 12.14 -0.48
C HIS A 270 11.29 13.35 -0.10
N HIS A 271 11.79 14.26 0.73
CA HIS A 271 11.04 15.45 1.19
C HIS A 271 10.59 16.38 0.05
N SER A 272 11.24 16.33 -1.12
CA SER A 272 10.84 17.07 -2.32
C SER A 272 9.70 16.39 -3.11
N ALA A 273 9.16 15.27 -2.63
CA ALA A 273 8.06 14.60 -3.30
C ALA A 273 6.83 15.50 -3.40
N SER A 274 6.29 15.62 -4.61
CA SER A 274 5.09 16.42 -4.85
C SER A 274 3.85 15.79 -4.20
N LEU A 275 2.81 16.58 -3.98
CA LEU A 275 1.52 16.09 -3.51
C LEU A 275 1.00 14.94 -4.39
N THR A 276 1.14 15.05 -5.72
CA THR A 276 0.71 14.01 -6.66
C THR A 276 1.54 12.74 -6.51
N ALA A 277 2.83 12.82 -6.27
CA ALA A 277 3.67 11.64 -6.01
C ALA A 277 3.25 10.93 -4.72
N MET A 278 2.87 11.68 -3.69
CA MET A 278 2.43 11.11 -2.40
C MET A 278 1.04 10.49 -2.47
N VAL A 279 0.07 11.24 -2.97
CA VAL A 279 -1.35 10.87 -2.95
C VAL A 279 -1.72 9.99 -4.14
N GLY A 280 -1.05 10.20 -5.25
CA GLY A 280 -1.41 9.64 -6.55
C GLY A 280 -2.08 10.67 -7.44
N GLY A 281 -2.21 10.35 -8.71
CA GLY A 281 -2.80 11.26 -9.70
C GLY A 281 -2.56 10.82 -11.13
N GLY A 282 -2.84 11.73 -12.05
CA GLY A 282 -2.83 11.49 -13.49
C GLY A 282 -4.21 11.70 -14.09
N ALA A 283 -4.35 11.52 -15.40
CA ALA A 283 -5.63 11.60 -16.12
C ALA A 283 -6.57 10.48 -15.66
N ILE A 284 -6.06 9.24 -15.59
CA ILE A 284 -6.59 8.17 -14.76
C ILE A 284 -5.69 8.10 -13.51
N PRO A 285 -6.26 8.28 -12.31
CA PRO A 285 -5.46 8.38 -11.11
C PRO A 285 -4.74 7.07 -10.78
N GLY A 286 -3.39 7.07 -10.89
CA GLY A 286 -2.54 6.00 -10.38
C GLY A 286 -2.26 6.13 -8.88
N PRO A 287 -1.82 5.04 -8.19
CA PRO A 287 -1.48 5.06 -6.78
C PRO A 287 -0.22 5.89 -6.52
N GLY A 288 -0.19 6.62 -5.39
CA GLY A 288 0.98 7.31 -4.88
C GLY A 288 1.70 6.53 -3.78
N GLU A 289 2.74 7.13 -3.19
CA GLU A 289 3.55 6.53 -2.13
C GLU A 289 2.73 6.07 -0.93
N ILE A 290 1.67 6.80 -0.59
CA ILE A 290 0.74 6.47 0.50
C ILE A 290 0.05 5.13 0.24
N SER A 291 -0.45 4.91 -0.98
CA SER A 291 -1.09 3.65 -1.36
C SER A 291 -0.07 2.52 -1.52
N LEU A 292 1.12 2.82 -2.03
CA LEU A 292 2.22 1.86 -2.15
C LEU A 292 2.78 1.41 -0.79
N ALA A 293 2.53 2.19 0.29
CA ALA A 293 2.86 1.81 1.66
C ALA A 293 1.80 0.92 2.33
N HIS A 294 0.70 0.59 1.63
CA HIS A 294 -0.40 -0.20 2.18
C HIS A 294 0.08 -1.50 2.80
N ASN A 295 -0.44 -1.84 3.98
CA ASN A 295 -0.04 -2.98 4.83
C ASN A 295 1.43 -2.96 5.28
N GLY A 296 2.12 -1.81 5.15
CA GLY A 296 3.52 -1.63 5.47
C GLY A 296 3.80 -0.37 6.26
N VAL A 297 4.93 0.26 5.97
CA VAL A 297 5.44 1.44 6.66
C VAL A 297 5.67 2.58 5.66
N LEU A 298 5.14 3.75 5.99
CA LEU A 298 5.51 5.01 5.36
C LEU A 298 6.49 5.73 6.28
N PHE A 299 7.74 5.87 5.85
CA PHE A 299 8.78 6.56 6.59
C PHE A 299 8.99 7.97 6.03
N LEU A 300 8.91 8.98 6.89
CA LEU A 300 9.20 10.37 6.55
C LEU A 300 10.48 10.82 7.27
N ASP A 301 11.52 11.08 6.50
CA ASP A 301 12.72 11.70 7.04
C ASP A 301 12.60 13.21 6.94
N GLU A 302 12.88 13.91 8.05
CA GLU A 302 12.75 15.36 8.20
C GLU A 302 11.38 15.92 7.76
N PRO A 303 10.26 15.53 8.38
CA PRO A 303 8.92 16.01 8.02
C PRO A 303 8.78 17.54 7.90
N PRO A 304 9.46 18.39 8.71
CA PRO A 304 9.37 19.85 8.55
C PRO A 304 9.90 20.38 7.20
N GLU A 305 10.63 19.57 6.42
CA GLU A 305 11.14 19.96 5.10
C GLU A 305 10.17 19.63 3.95
N PHE A 306 9.14 18.84 4.22
CA PHE A 306 8.07 18.59 3.25
C PHE A 306 7.16 19.83 3.11
N GLU A 307 6.55 19.96 1.94
CA GLU A 307 5.48 20.93 1.78
C GLU A 307 4.32 20.62 2.74
N ARG A 308 3.82 21.65 3.44
CA ARG A 308 2.75 21.50 4.43
C ARG A 308 1.49 20.81 3.86
N ARG A 309 1.14 21.14 2.60
CA ARG A 309 -0.02 20.52 1.90
C ARG A 309 0.16 19.02 1.72
N THR A 310 1.37 18.59 1.47
CA THR A 310 1.72 17.16 1.31
C THR A 310 1.56 16.41 2.63
N LEU A 311 1.99 17.00 3.75
CA LEU A 311 1.80 16.40 5.07
C LEU A 311 0.33 16.39 5.52
N ASP A 312 -0.40 17.48 5.26
CA ASP A 312 -1.82 17.55 5.61
C ASP A 312 -2.67 16.54 4.82
N ALA A 313 -2.26 16.15 3.62
CA ALA A 313 -2.91 15.10 2.83
C ALA A 313 -2.80 13.70 3.44
N LEU A 314 -1.84 13.45 4.34
CA LEU A 314 -1.71 12.18 5.07
C LEU A 314 -2.79 11.99 6.15
N ARG A 315 -3.46 13.06 6.58
CA ARG A 315 -4.38 13.04 7.72
C ARG A 315 -5.57 12.12 7.50
N GLU A 316 -6.18 12.20 6.32
CA GLU A 316 -7.33 11.36 5.95
C GLU A 316 -6.94 9.88 5.83
N PRO A 317 -5.90 9.49 5.05
CA PRO A 317 -5.48 8.09 4.94
C PRO A 317 -5.08 7.44 6.27
N ILE A 318 -4.44 8.18 7.18
CA ILE A 318 -4.07 7.64 8.50
C ILE A 318 -5.32 7.28 9.33
N GLU A 319 -6.42 8.03 9.18
CA GLU A 319 -7.66 7.76 9.93
C GLU A 319 -8.56 6.74 9.24
N SER A 320 -8.78 6.91 7.93
CA SER A 320 -9.72 6.10 7.16
C SER A 320 -9.12 4.78 6.66
N GLY A 321 -7.79 4.71 6.52
CA GLY A 321 -7.10 3.60 5.86
C GLY A 321 -7.32 3.57 4.35
N GLN A 322 -7.79 4.69 3.76
CA GLN A 322 -8.11 4.80 2.34
C GLN A 322 -7.72 6.17 1.81
N ILE A 323 -7.53 6.25 0.51
CA ILE A 323 -7.31 7.50 -0.22
C ILE A 323 -8.31 7.62 -1.37
N HIS A 324 -9.01 8.74 -1.42
CA HIS A 324 -10.02 9.00 -2.44
C HIS A 324 -9.49 9.97 -3.48
N LEU A 325 -9.33 9.50 -4.72
CA LEU A 325 -8.90 10.32 -5.85
C LEU A 325 -10.08 10.61 -6.76
N SER A 326 -10.51 11.88 -6.80
CA SER A 326 -11.53 12.37 -7.71
C SER A 326 -10.89 13.17 -8.83
N ARG A 327 -11.09 12.75 -10.07
CA ARG A 327 -10.69 13.46 -11.29
C ARG A 327 -11.86 13.48 -12.26
N THR A 328 -11.76 14.31 -13.27
CA THR A 328 -12.85 14.51 -14.26
C THR A 328 -13.29 13.19 -14.91
N ARG A 329 -12.37 12.24 -15.09
CA ARG A 329 -12.63 10.99 -15.80
C ARG A 329 -12.89 9.78 -14.91
N ALA A 330 -12.45 9.82 -13.65
CA ALA A 330 -12.59 8.68 -12.75
C ALA A 330 -12.56 9.09 -11.27
N LYS A 331 -13.31 8.35 -10.46
CA LYS A 331 -13.23 8.35 -9.01
C LYS A 331 -12.65 7.00 -8.58
N ILE A 332 -11.50 7.02 -7.94
CA ILE A 332 -10.79 5.80 -7.53
C ILE A 332 -10.50 5.88 -6.04
N THR A 333 -10.72 4.78 -5.35
CA THR A 333 -10.33 4.62 -3.95
C THR A 333 -9.20 3.59 -3.88
N TYR A 334 -8.08 3.97 -3.28
CA TYR A 334 -6.99 3.05 -2.98
C TYR A 334 -6.96 2.74 -1.49
N PRO A 335 -6.69 1.50 -1.09
CA PRO A 335 -6.38 1.19 0.29
C PRO A 335 -5.05 1.84 0.69
N ALA A 336 -4.98 2.33 1.94
CA ALA A 336 -3.85 3.08 2.47
C ALA A 336 -3.68 2.85 3.98
N ARG A 337 -3.75 1.59 4.42
CA ARG A 337 -3.47 1.20 5.80
C ARG A 337 -1.97 1.02 5.96
N PHE A 338 -1.31 1.97 6.58
CA PHE A 338 0.14 1.95 6.82
C PHE A 338 0.45 2.41 8.24
N GLN A 339 1.63 2.05 8.74
CA GLN A 339 2.21 2.68 9.93
C GLN A 339 3.03 3.88 9.51
N LEU A 340 2.77 5.04 10.11
CA LEU A 340 3.57 6.23 9.90
C LEU A 340 4.74 6.24 10.88
N VAL A 341 5.95 6.21 10.36
CA VAL A 341 7.18 6.42 11.13
C VAL A 341 7.85 7.67 10.60
N ALA A 342 8.27 8.57 11.48
CA ALA A 342 8.94 9.78 11.09
C ALA A 342 10.18 10.03 11.95
N ALA A 343 11.20 10.65 11.36
CA ALA A 343 12.42 11.06 12.06
C ALA A 343 12.69 12.53 11.77
N MET A 344 12.99 13.32 12.80
CA MET A 344 13.27 14.75 12.60
C MET A 344 14.29 15.28 13.61
N ASN A 345 14.89 16.39 13.27
CA ASN A 345 15.69 17.17 14.19
C ASN A 345 14.78 18.04 15.07
N PRO A 346 15.16 18.37 16.32
CA PRO A 346 14.34 19.20 17.21
C PRO A 346 14.34 20.69 16.82
N SER A 347 15.29 21.13 15.99
CA SER A 347 15.45 22.50 15.53
C SER A 347 16.11 22.55 14.15
N PRO A 348 16.13 23.69 13.46
CA PRO A 348 16.82 23.85 12.17
C PRO A 348 18.31 23.55 12.22
N THR A 349 18.96 23.79 13.35
CA THR A 349 20.40 23.52 13.56
C THR A 349 20.66 22.17 14.21
N GLY A 350 19.61 21.39 14.47
CA GLY A 350 19.70 20.05 15.03
C GLY A 350 19.73 19.98 16.56
N HIS A 351 19.92 21.09 17.26
CA HIS A 351 19.98 21.15 18.72
C HIS A 351 19.07 22.26 19.26
N TYR A 352 18.41 22.02 20.37
CA TYR A 352 17.55 23.01 21.03
C TYR A 352 18.00 23.34 22.46
N GLN A 353 19.03 22.62 22.97
CA GLN A 353 19.63 22.80 24.29
C GLN A 353 21.16 22.58 24.23
N GLY A 354 21.87 23.06 25.24
CA GLY A 354 23.31 22.88 25.40
C GLY A 354 24.17 23.78 24.49
N ASN A 355 25.50 23.55 24.51
CA ASN A 355 26.49 24.39 23.81
C ASN A 355 26.39 24.36 22.28
N HIS A 356 25.68 23.39 21.70
CA HIS A 356 25.48 23.29 20.26
C HIS A 356 24.19 23.96 19.79
N ASN A 357 23.37 24.48 20.72
CA ASN A 357 22.16 25.20 20.34
C ASN A 357 22.53 26.57 19.76
N ARG A 358 22.10 26.80 18.52
CA ARG A 358 22.28 28.07 17.78
C ARG A 358 20.95 28.74 17.40
N CYS A 359 19.84 28.20 17.91
CA CYS A 359 18.50 28.69 17.63
C CYS A 359 17.88 29.32 18.88
N THR A 360 17.15 30.40 18.71
CA THR A 360 16.27 30.92 19.76
C THR A 360 15.05 29.99 19.94
N PRO A 361 14.36 30.04 21.11
CA PRO A 361 13.13 29.31 21.30
C PRO A 361 12.07 29.60 20.22
N GLU A 362 11.98 30.85 19.77
CA GLU A 362 11.06 31.29 18.72
C GLU A 362 11.39 30.66 17.36
N GLN A 363 12.69 30.61 17.00
CA GLN A 363 13.14 29.95 15.76
C GLN A 363 12.84 28.47 15.77
N THR A 364 13.08 27.81 16.90
CA THR A 364 12.77 26.41 17.10
C THR A 364 11.27 26.16 17.00
N LEU A 365 10.44 26.98 17.66
CA LEU A 365 9.00 26.86 17.60
C LEU A 365 8.46 27.11 16.17
N ARG A 366 9.01 28.09 15.45
CA ARG A 366 8.67 28.37 14.05
C ARG A 366 8.98 27.17 13.14
N TYR A 367 10.09 26.49 13.38
CA TYR A 367 10.45 25.26 12.65
C TYR A 367 9.46 24.13 12.95
N LEU A 368 9.14 23.88 14.20
CA LEU A 368 8.17 22.86 14.59
C LEU A 368 6.75 23.15 14.11
N ASN A 369 6.36 24.43 14.04
CA ASN A 369 5.06 24.88 13.54
C ASN A 369 4.87 24.71 12.02
N ARG A 370 5.91 24.32 11.27
CA ARG A 370 5.73 23.81 9.90
C ARG A 370 4.87 22.55 9.89
N LEU A 371 4.93 21.75 10.95
CA LEU A 371 4.04 20.62 11.19
C LEU A 371 2.74 21.14 11.81
N SER A 372 1.62 20.81 11.19
CA SER A 372 0.33 21.20 11.78
C SER A 372 0.05 20.40 13.05
N GLY A 373 -0.59 21.04 14.05
CA GLY A 373 -1.02 20.36 15.28
C GLY A 373 -1.80 19.08 14.97
N PRO A 374 -2.81 19.11 14.06
CA PRO A 374 -3.53 17.90 13.64
C PRO A 374 -2.65 16.81 13.03
N PHE A 375 -1.54 17.12 12.37
CA PHE A 375 -0.59 16.13 11.86
C PHE A 375 0.22 15.50 13.00
N LEU A 376 0.75 16.31 13.93
CA LEU A 376 1.44 15.83 15.12
C LEU A 376 0.53 14.95 15.98
N ASP A 377 -0.73 15.28 16.01
CA ASP A 377 -1.77 14.49 16.67
C ASP A 377 -1.96 13.08 16.07
N ARG A 378 -1.35 12.70 14.97
CA ARG A 378 -1.40 11.35 14.39
C ARG A 378 -0.32 10.41 14.92
N PHE A 379 0.66 10.95 15.66
CA PHE A 379 1.67 10.12 16.30
C PHE A 379 1.22 9.64 17.66
N ASP A 380 1.22 8.33 17.88
CA ASP A 380 0.89 7.71 19.16
C ASP A 380 2.07 7.79 20.12
N LEU A 381 3.28 7.58 19.59
CA LEU A 381 4.53 7.68 20.32
C LEU A 381 5.42 8.78 19.71
N SER A 382 6.06 9.55 20.58
CA SER A 382 7.18 10.41 20.19
C SER A 382 8.34 10.22 21.19
N LEU A 383 9.53 9.92 20.65
CA LEU A 383 10.72 9.61 21.43
C LEU A 383 11.85 10.59 21.13
N GLU A 384 12.54 10.96 22.19
CA GLU A 384 13.83 11.66 22.05
C GLU A 384 14.95 10.62 21.90
N ILE A 385 15.75 10.77 20.84
CA ILE A 385 16.90 9.93 20.55
C ILE A 385 18.16 10.74 20.85
N PRO A 386 18.79 10.54 22.01
CA PRO A 386 19.95 11.29 22.45
C PRO A 386 21.20 10.89 21.65
N LEU A 387 22.21 11.75 21.69
CA LEU A 387 23.54 11.38 21.22
C LEU A 387 24.08 10.20 22.05
N PRO A 388 24.76 9.24 21.42
CA PRO A 388 25.40 8.15 22.15
C PRO A 388 26.40 8.71 23.17
N PRO A 389 26.48 8.15 24.39
CA PRO A 389 27.46 8.57 25.36
C PRO A 389 28.90 8.46 24.82
N PRO A 390 29.81 9.37 25.18
CA PRO A 390 31.22 9.28 24.78
C PRO A 390 31.82 7.91 25.14
N GLY A 391 32.56 7.33 24.22
CA GLY A 391 33.29 6.06 24.43
C GLY A 391 32.42 4.81 24.15
N ILE A 392 31.14 4.92 23.83
CA ILE A 392 30.32 3.74 23.51
C ILE A 392 30.76 3.08 22.18
N LEU A 393 31.26 3.87 21.23
CA LEU A 393 31.73 3.39 19.93
C LEU A 393 33.15 2.81 19.99
N SER A 394 33.94 3.11 21.03
CA SER A 394 35.30 2.62 21.21
C SER A 394 35.39 1.37 22.08
N LYS A 395 34.34 0.99 22.78
CA LYS A 395 34.29 -0.23 23.57
C LYS A 395 33.85 -1.41 22.69
N THR A 396 34.32 -2.62 23.04
CA THR A 396 33.76 -3.85 22.45
C THR A 396 32.28 -3.91 22.84
N VAL A 397 31.43 -3.61 21.89
CA VAL A 397 29.97 -3.54 22.13
C VAL A 397 29.44 -4.95 22.22
N VAL A 398 28.78 -5.27 23.32
CA VAL A 398 27.95 -6.48 23.39
C VAL A 398 26.76 -6.27 22.43
N PRO A 399 26.58 -7.14 21.42
CA PRO A 399 25.43 -7.03 20.54
C PRO A 399 24.13 -6.98 21.34
N GLY A 400 23.23 -6.06 20.98
CA GLY A 400 21.89 -6.00 21.54
C GLY A 400 21.02 -7.20 21.10
N GLU A 401 19.78 -7.24 21.52
CA GLU A 401 18.82 -8.25 21.05
C GLU A 401 18.67 -8.18 19.51
N ASN A 402 18.62 -9.35 18.90
CA ASN A 402 18.41 -9.45 17.46
C ASN A 402 16.93 -9.21 17.08
N SER A 403 16.69 -8.85 15.84
CA SER A 403 15.35 -8.60 15.30
C SER A 403 14.43 -9.81 15.46
N THR A 404 14.93 -11.03 15.36
CA THR A 404 14.14 -12.26 15.44
C THR A 404 13.52 -12.44 16.82
N THR A 405 14.31 -12.21 17.90
CA THR A 405 13.81 -12.31 19.28
C THR A 405 12.71 -11.27 19.55
N VAL A 406 12.95 -10.03 19.13
CA VAL A 406 11.95 -8.95 19.29
C VAL A 406 10.70 -9.23 18.45
N LYS A 407 10.86 -9.72 17.20
CA LYS A 407 9.74 -10.12 16.33
C LYS A 407 8.85 -11.18 16.98
N GLN A 408 9.42 -12.14 17.71
CA GLN A 408 8.65 -13.16 18.43
C GLN A 408 7.76 -12.54 19.52
N ARG A 409 8.27 -11.58 20.31
CA ARG A 409 7.46 -10.86 21.30
C ARG A 409 6.35 -10.01 20.63
N VAL A 410 6.70 -9.33 19.55
CA VAL A 410 5.74 -8.56 18.73
C VAL A 410 4.62 -9.47 18.21
N MET A 411 4.94 -10.64 17.69
CA MET A 411 3.94 -11.60 17.20
C MET A 411 3.04 -12.11 18.31
N ALA A 412 3.59 -12.45 19.47
CA ALA A 412 2.82 -12.89 20.64
C ALA A 412 1.86 -11.79 21.13
N ALA A 413 2.31 -10.53 21.19
CA ALA A 413 1.47 -9.40 21.56
C ALA A 413 0.34 -9.16 20.54
N ARG A 414 0.64 -9.24 19.24
CA ARG A 414 -0.38 -9.14 18.17
C ARG A 414 -1.42 -10.26 18.24
N GLU A 415 -0.98 -11.48 18.47
CA GLU A 415 -1.90 -12.62 18.63
C GLU A 415 -2.90 -12.40 19.78
N ARG A 416 -2.45 -11.85 20.94
CA ARG A 416 -3.33 -11.45 22.04
C ARG A 416 -4.36 -10.40 21.62
N GLN A 417 -3.94 -9.39 20.84
CA GLN A 417 -4.82 -8.34 20.33
C GLN A 417 -5.87 -8.92 19.37
N PHE A 418 -5.47 -9.75 18.43
CA PHE A 418 -6.41 -10.38 17.49
C PHE A 418 -7.37 -11.34 18.18
N LYS A 419 -6.92 -12.13 19.16
CA LYS A 419 -7.80 -12.99 19.97
C LYS A 419 -8.82 -12.18 20.79
N ARG A 420 -8.44 -11.00 21.29
CA ARG A 420 -9.30 -10.17 22.12
C ARG A 420 -10.29 -9.35 21.32
N GLN A 421 -9.88 -8.75 20.20
CA GLN A 421 -10.62 -7.70 19.51
C GLN A 421 -10.53 -7.74 17.97
N ASN A 422 -9.88 -8.76 17.39
CA ASN A 422 -9.70 -8.96 15.95
C ASN A 422 -9.04 -7.79 15.19
N LYS A 423 -8.30 -6.94 15.87
CA LYS A 423 -7.53 -5.81 15.31
C LYS A 423 -6.41 -5.35 16.24
N LEU A 424 -5.46 -4.58 15.71
CA LEU A 424 -4.38 -4.00 16.50
C LEU A 424 -4.88 -2.88 17.41
N ASN A 425 -4.17 -2.65 18.53
CA ASN A 425 -4.56 -1.63 19.53
C ASN A 425 -4.62 -0.21 18.95
N ALA A 426 -3.74 0.15 18.02
CA ALA A 426 -3.77 1.46 17.36
C ALA A 426 -5.09 1.75 16.62
N TRP A 427 -5.80 0.71 16.19
CA TRP A 427 -7.05 0.81 15.42
C TRP A 427 -8.32 0.76 16.28
N LEU A 428 -8.19 0.71 17.61
CA LEU A 428 -9.34 0.75 18.53
C LEU A 428 -10.08 2.08 18.40
N ASP A 429 -11.38 2.01 18.29
CA ASP A 429 -12.29 3.17 18.38
C ASP A 429 -12.63 3.52 19.84
N ASN A 430 -13.39 4.60 20.04
CA ASN A 430 -13.72 5.09 21.40
C ASN A 430 -14.51 4.09 22.24
N PRO A 431 -15.54 3.39 21.72
CA PRO A 431 -16.23 2.32 22.46
C PRO A 431 -15.28 1.18 22.86
N GLU A 432 -14.41 0.76 21.96
CA GLU A 432 -13.46 -0.34 22.18
C GLU A 432 -12.37 0.03 23.18
N ILE A 433 -11.87 1.28 23.16
CA ILE A 433 -10.94 1.78 24.18
C ILE A 433 -11.57 1.66 25.58
N ARG A 434 -12.85 2.04 25.75
CA ARG A 434 -13.57 1.89 27.02
C ARG A 434 -13.72 0.43 27.43
N GLN A 435 -13.84 -0.47 26.49
CA GLN A 435 -14.00 -1.90 26.72
C GLN A 435 -12.69 -2.60 27.05
N PHE A 436 -11.63 -2.36 26.25
CA PHE A 436 -10.38 -3.13 26.29
C PHE A 436 -9.22 -2.44 27.02
N CYS A 437 -9.34 -1.12 27.27
CA CYS A 437 -8.32 -0.34 27.98
C CYS A 437 -8.83 0.17 29.33
N LYS A 438 -9.57 -0.68 30.07
CA LYS A 438 -10.07 -0.33 31.38
C LYS A 438 -8.93 -0.09 32.38
N LEU A 439 -9.06 0.93 33.20
CA LEU A 439 -8.16 1.26 34.30
C LEU A 439 -8.86 1.08 35.63
N GLU A 440 -8.10 0.78 36.68
CA GLU A 440 -8.52 0.94 38.05
C GLU A 440 -8.72 2.44 38.37
N SER A 441 -9.64 2.76 39.28
CA SER A 441 -10.03 4.15 39.59
C SER A 441 -8.85 5.04 39.99
N GLU A 442 -7.93 4.52 40.79
CA GLU A 442 -6.73 5.24 41.23
C GLU A 442 -5.77 5.54 40.04
N ASP A 443 -5.63 4.60 39.12
CA ASP A 443 -4.78 4.76 37.93
C ASP A 443 -5.41 5.72 36.93
N ALA A 444 -6.73 5.70 36.80
CA ALA A 444 -7.45 6.66 35.95
C ALA A 444 -7.29 8.09 36.50
N GLN A 445 -7.45 8.30 37.79
CA GLN A 445 -7.27 9.60 38.40
C GLN A 445 -5.82 10.09 38.26
N TRP A 446 -4.84 9.24 38.55
CA TRP A 446 -3.43 9.59 38.40
C TRP A 446 -3.09 9.99 36.97
N LEU A 447 -3.62 9.27 35.97
CA LEU A 447 -3.36 9.58 34.56
C LEU A 447 -4.00 10.93 34.20
N GLU A 448 -5.22 11.23 34.69
CA GLU A 448 -5.89 12.50 34.44
C GLU A 448 -5.09 13.66 35.04
N GLU A 449 -4.65 13.56 36.29
CA GLU A 449 -3.80 14.55 36.96
C GLU A 449 -2.48 14.76 36.19
N THR A 450 -1.85 13.66 35.74
CA THR A 450 -0.61 13.70 34.95
C THR A 450 -0.81 14.44 33.64
N LEU A 451 -1.92 14.19 32.93
CA LEU A 451 -2.22 14.86 31.66
C LEU A 451 -2.48 16.35 31.85
N ILE A 452 -3.19 16.73 32.91
CA ILE A 452 -3.41 18.15 33.25
C ILE A 452 -2.07 18.84 33.53
N HIS A 453 -1.22 18.23 34.35
CA HIS A 453 0.13 18.76 34.63
C HIS A 453 1.00 18.91 33.36
N LEU A 454 0.86 17.98 32.42
CA LEU A 454 1.57 18.01 31.14
C LEU A 454 0.86 18.87 30.10
N GLY A 455 -0.28 19.50 30.40
CA GLY A 455 -1.04 20.32 29.45
C GLY A 455 -1.54 19.55 28.23
N LEU A 456 -1.79 18.23 28.37
CA LEU A 456 -2.16 17.35 27.26
C LEU A 456 -3.69 17.30 27.06
N SER A 457 -4.10 17.09 25.82
CA SER A 457 -5.52 17.05 25.43
C SER A 457 -6.18 15.68 25.75
N ILE A 458 -7.53 15.66 25.73
CA ILE A 458 -8.32 14.43 25.83
C ILE A 458 -7.97 13.41 24.72
N ARG A 459 -7.54 13.89 23.54
CA ARG A 459 -7.07 13.00 22.47
C ARG A 459 -5.77 12.28 22.86
N ALA A 460 -4.90 12.94 23.62
CA ALA A 460 -3.69 12.31 24.15
C ALA A 460 -4.03 11.18 25.16
N TRP A 461 -5.09 11.32 25.96
CA TRP A 461 -5.61 10.27 26.83
C TRP A 461 -5.87 8.97 26.07
N GLN A 462 -6.65 9.04 25.00
CA GLN A 462 -7.02 7.85 24.24
C GLN A 462 -5.81 7.14 23.62
N ARG A 463 -4.85 7.91 23.10
CA ARG A 463 -3.61 7.34 22.55
C ARG A 463 -2.75 6.69 23.60
N LEU A 464 -2.58 7.36 24.74
CA LEU A 464 -1.84 6.78 25.86
C LEU A 464 -2.44 5.45 26.33
N LEU A 465 -3.76 5.35 26.38
CA LEU A 465 -4.44 4.09 26.72
C LEU A 465 -4.15 2.99 25.70
N LYS A 466 -4.17 3.29 24.40
CA LYS A 466 -3.83 2.32 23.35
C LYS A 466 -2.38 1.86 23.46
N VAL A 467 -1.45 2.78 23.70
CA VAL A 467 -0.03 2.47 23.92
C VAL A 467 0.18 1.65 25.18
N ALA A 468 -0.42 2.05 26.31
CA ALA A 468 -0.34 1.31 27.57
C ALA A 468 -0.93 -0.11 27.44
N ARG A 469 -2.04 -0.28 26.68
CA ARG A 469 -2.58 -1.60 26.37
C ARG A 469 -1.59 -2.45 25.59
N THR A 470 -0.87 -1.85 24.64
CA THR A 470 0.14 -2.56 23.87
C THR A 470 1.32 -2.99 24.74
N ILE A 471 1.79 -2.12 25.63
CA ILE A 471 2.85 -2.45 26.59
C ILE A 471 2.41 -3.63 27.46
N ALA A 472 1.19 -3.57 28.01
CA ALA A 472 0.63 -4.66 28.79
C ALA A 472 0.49 -5.98 27.99
N ASP A 473 0.17 -5.91 26.69
CA ASP A 473 0.12 -7.09 25.81
C ASP A 473 1.51 -7.71 25.58
N ILE A 474 2.57 -6.88 25.44
CA ILE A 474 3.97 -7.33 25.34
C ILE A 474 4.39 -7.99 26.65
N ASP A 475 4.05 -7.39 27.79
CA ASP A 475 4.35 -7.91 29.13
C ASP A 475 3.40 -9.05 29.56
N GLN A 476 2.56 -9.53 28.65
CA GLN A 476 1.60 -10.61 28.85
C GLN A 476 0.58 -10.36 29.98
N SER A 477 0.34 -9.12 30.33
CA SER A 477 -0.63 -8.71 31.33
C SER A 477 -2.05 -8.58 30.74
N ASN A 478 -3.05 -9.05 31.48
CA ASN A 478 -4.45 -8.89 31.12
C ASN A 478 -5.01 -7.51 31.47
N ILE A 479 -4.39 -6.83 32.45
CA ILE A 479 -4.78 -5.50 32.94
C ILE A 479 -3.70 -4.48 32.61
N ILE A 480 -4.09 -3.23 32.48
CA ILE A 480 -3.16 -2.10 32.36
C ILE A 480 -2.82 -1.67 33.79
N THR A 481 -1.54 -1.68 34.15
CA THR A 481 -1.04 -1.25 35.46
C THR A 481 -0.46 0.16 35.41
N ARG A 482 -0.20 0.76 36.56
CA ARG A 482 0.48 2.04 36.73
C ARG A 482 1.82 2.10 35.96
N GLN A 483 2.59 1.01 35.97
CA GLN A 483 3.88 0.93 35.25
C GLN A 483 3.70 1.06 33.75
N HIS A 484 2.70 0.39 33.17
CA HIS A 484 2.40 0.50 31.72
C HIS A 484 2.00 1.93 31.34
N LEU A 485 1.24 2.63 32.23
CA LEU A 485 0.87 4.02 32.02
C LEU A 485 2.06 4.97 32.11
N GLN A 486 2.96 4.77 33.08
CA GLN A 486 4.17 5.55 33.25
C GLN A 486 5.09 5.40 32.03
N GLU A 487 5.27 4.18 31.52
CA GLU A 487 6.03 3.93 30.31
C GLU A 487 5.37 4.63 29.12
N ALA A 488 4.05 4.52 28.93
CA ALA A 488 3.33 5.16 27.82
C ALA A 488 3.45 6.70 27.86
N VAL A 489 3.37 7.32 29.04
CA VAL A 489 3.55 8.77 29.23
C VAL A 489 4.98 9.20 28.88
N SER A 490 5.98 8.36 29.08
CA SER A 490 7.36 8.67 28.72
C SER A 490 7.55 8.89 27.22
N TYR A 491 6.70 8.32 26.38
CA TYR A 491 6.73 8.43 24.91
C TYR A 491 5.97 9.66 24.36
N ARG A 492 5.99 10.78 25.08
CA ARG A 492 5.37 12.05 24.66
C ARG A 492 6.42 13.16 24.53
N ALA A 493 7.53 12.88 23.85
CA ALA A 493 8.67 13.80 23.75
C ALA A 493 8.31 15.10 23.01
N ILE A 494 7.52 15.05 21.92
CA ILE A 494 7.13 16.24 21.16
C ILE A 494 6.28 17.21 21.98
N ASP A 495 5.35 16.68 22.78
CA ASP A 495 4.49 17.51 23.61
C ASP A 495 5.31 18.23 24.69
N ARG A 496 6.21 17.50 25.35
CA ARG A 496 7.12 18.09 26.35
C ARG A 496 8.00 19.19 25.74
N LEU A 497 8.52 18.96 24.52
CA LEU A 497 9.34 19.94 23.81
C LEU A 497 8.55 21.22 23.51
N LEU A 498 7.33 21.07 22.98
CA LEU A 498 6.48 22.22 22.64
C LEU A 498 6.12 23.04 23.88
N ILE A 499 5.74 22.39 24.98
CA ILE A 499 5.42 23.04 26.27
C ILE A 499 6.64 23.74 26.85
N HIS A 500 7.81 23.08 26.80
CA HIS A 500 9.06 23.69 27.26
C HIS A 500 9.41 24.97 26.48
N LEU A 501 9.32 24.93 25.16
CA LEU A 501 9.57 26.10 24.32
C LEU A 501 8.57 27.24 24.57
N GLN A 502 7.29 26.92 24.77
CA GLN A 502 6.27 27.92 25.12
C GLN A 502 6.56 28.62 26.44
N LYS A 503 6.97 27.85 27.49
CA LYS A 503 7.35 28.40 28.80
C LYS A 503 8.58 29.29 28.76
N LEU A 504 9.47 29.12 27.77
CA LEU A 504 10.63 30.02 27.60
C LEU A 504 10.29 31.34 26.92
N LEU A 505 9.11 31.44 26.33
CA LEU A 505 8.62 32.65 25.63
C LEU A 505 7.65 33.49 26.49
N THR A 506 7.11 32.91 27.55
CA THR A 506 6.31 33.57 28.58
C THR A 506 7.17 34.04 29.74
#